data_1265094143bef201b1b3e9830a610dd2
#
_entry.id   1265094143bef201b1b3e9830a610dd2
#
_cell.length_a   1.000
_cell.length_b   1.000
_cell.length_c   1.000
_cell.angle_alpha   90.00
_cell.angle_beta   90.00
_cell.angle_gamma   90.00
#
_symmetry.space_group_name_H-M   'P 1'
#
loop_
_entity.id
_entity.type
_entity.pdbx_description
1 polymer ?
#
loop_
_entity_poly.entity_id
_entity_poly.type
_entity_poly.pdbx_seq_one_letter_code
_entity_poly.pdbx_strand_id
1 'polypeptide(L)'
;MPEAKSVDWKKTACVLCGSNCGVLVQLGGMDNREIVRVRGDKAHPSSKGYTCNKALQLNYYQNGRDRLDSPMRRREDGSFERIDWDTAIAEIARRFMAIRDEHGGDKILYYGGGGQGNHLGGGYSPAFRRAIGSRYRGNALAQEKTGLSWVFDRMVGGFYHGDFEHCQTAFLIGKNPWQSNGFPRARVTLRQLSKDPDRKLIVVDPRITETAELADIHLRVKPGRDAWLLSAILGE
;
A
#
# COMPACT_ATOMS: atom_id res chain seq x y z
N MET A 1 -3.43 -44.90 13.77
CA MET A 1 -3.68 -43.45 13.77
C MET A 1 -3.24 -42.93 12.38
N PRO A 2 -4.05 -42.21 11.59
CA PRO A 2 -3.57 -41.70 10.32
C PRO A 2 -2.45 -40.69 10.59
N GLU A 3 -1.32 -40.86 9.96
CA GLU A 3 -0.21 -39.91 9.98
C GLU A 3 -0.74 -38.51 9.63
N ALA A 4 -0.51 -37.55 10.51
CA ALA A 4 -0.84 -36.15 10.25
C ALA A 4 -0.02 -35.73 9.00
N LYS A 5 -0.67 -35.59 7.85
CA LYS A 5 -0.05 -35.04 6.63
C LYS A 5 0.67 -33.76 7.03
N SER A 6 1.99 -33.71 6.77
CA SER A 6 2.79 -32.51 7.02
C SER A 6 2.11 -31.32 6.34
N VAL A 7 1.74 -30.34 7.10
CA VAL A 7 1.06 -29.14 6.61
C VAL A 7 2.08 -28.36 5.79
N ASP A 8 1.96 -28.38 4.47
CA ASP A 8 2.88 -27.66 3.59
C ASP A 8 2.59 -26.15 3.61
N TRP A 9 3.55 -25.40 4.14
CA TRP A 9 3.51 -23.95 4.19
C TRP A 9 4.32 -23.36 3.05
N LYS A 10 3.69 -22.55 2.21
CA LYS A 10 4.34 -21.85 1.10
C LYS A 10 4.74 -20.44 1.53
N LYS A 11 5.99 -20.04 1.22
CA LYS A 11 6.50 -18.70 1.44
C LYS A 11 5.97 -17.75 0.39
N THR A 12 5.52 -16.58 0.82
CA THR A 12 5.13 -15.48 -0.07
C THR A 12 5.25 -14.14 0.65
N ALA A 13 4.94 -13.05 -0.04
CA ALA A 13 4.89 -11.71 0.54
C ALA A 13 3.45 -11.18 0.58
N CYS A 14 3.15 -10.43 1.62
CA CYS A 14 1.89 -9.70 1.70
C CYS A 14 1.90 -8.53 0.71
N VAL A 15 0.87 -8.43 -0.12
CA VAL A 15 0.74 -7.41 -1.17
C VAL A 15 -0.11 -6.19 -0.76
N LEU A 16 -0.58 -6.13 0.48
CA LEU A 16 -1.57 -5.12 0.91
C LEU A 16 -0.98 -3.73 1.22
N CYS A 17 0.34 -3.60 1.33
CA CYS A 17 1.01 -2.31 1.48
C CYS A 17 2.50 -2.42 1.14
N GLY A 18 3.19 -1.28 1.06
CA GLY A 18 4.62 -1.21 0.69
C GLY A 18 5.60 -1.87 1.67
N SER A 19 5.14 -2.33 2.85
CA SER A 19 6.01 -3.06 3.78
C SER A 19 6.33 -4.49 3.33
N ASN A 20 5.56 -5.06 2.40
CA ASN A 20 5.77 -6.39 1.80
C ASN A 20 6.19 -7.47 2.81
N CYS A 21 5.51 -7.53 3.97
CA CYS A 21 5.86 -8.48 5.03
C CYS A 21 5.85 -9.92 4.52
N GLY A 22 6.87 -10.68 4.90
CA GLY A 22 6.94 -12.11 4.59
C GLY A 22 5.86 -12.88 5.34
N VAL A 23 5.12 -13.69 4.61
CA VAL A 23 4.08 -14.56 5.17
C VAL A 23 4.25 -15.98 4.67
N LEU A 24 3.80 -16.91 5.50
CA LEU A 24 3.61 -18.30 5.14
C LEU A 24 2.12 -18.52 4.92
N VAL A 25 1.76 -19.11 3.81
CA VAL A 25 0.37 -19.48 3.51
C VAL A 25 0.22 -20.99 3.41
N GLN A 26 -0.90 -21.48 3.85
CA GLN A 26 -1.32 -22.84 3.63
C GLN A 26 -2.38 -22.84 2.55
N LEU A 27 -2.17 -23.62 1.51
CA LEU A 27 -3.09 -23.74 0.39
C LEU A 27 -4.06 -24.90 0.59
N GLY A 28 -5.23 -24.80 0.00
CA GLY A 28 -6.28 -25.79 0.01
C GLY A 28 -7.37 -25.46 -1.01
N GLY A 29 -8.56 -26.00 -0.81
CA GLY A 29 -9.64 -25.91 -1.78
C GLY A 29 -9.39 -26.74 -3.03
N MET A 30 -10.22 -26.55 -4.06
CA MET A 30 -10.05 -27.21 -5.34
C MET A 30 -8.77 -26.69 -6.01
N ASP A 31 -7.91 -27.60 -6.48
CA ASP A 31 -6.63 -27.31 -7.16
C ASP A 31 -5.65 -26.47 -6.32
N ASN A 32 -5.77 -26.48 -4.99
CA ASN A 32 -4.92 -25.66 -4.09
C ASN A 32 -4.92 -24.17 -4.44
N ARG A 33 -6.04 -23.62 -4.87
CA ARG A 33 -6.18 -22.21 -5.25
C ARG A 33 -6.69 -21.31 -4.13
N GLU A 34 -7.01 -21.88 -2.99
CA GLU A 34 -7.49 -21.15 -1.82
C GLU A 34 -6.41 -21.00 -0.76
N ILE A 35 -6.38 -19.85 -0.11
CA ILE A 35 -5.57 -19.64 1.09
C ILE A 35 -6.39 -20.06 2.30
N VAL A 36 -5.98 -21.13 2.97
CA VAL A 36 -6.66 -21.65 4.16
C VAL A 36 -6.17 -20.97 5.43
N ARG A 37 -4.86 -20.77 5.55
CA ARG A 37 -4.23 -20.12 6.72
C ARG A 37 -3.10 -19.20 6.31
N VAL A 38 -2.88 -18.17 7.12
CA VAL A 38 -1.79 -17.20 6.95
C VAL A 38 -1.08 -17.01 8.29
N ARG A 39 0.24 -16.96 8.27
CA ARG A 39 1.06 -16.54 9.43
C ARG A 39 2.29 -15.78 8.96
N GLY A 40 2.94 -15.04 9.87
CA GLY A 40 4.21 -14.38 9.58
C GLY A 40 5.35 -15.36 9.33
N ASP A 41 6.21 -15.05 8.36
CA ASP A 41 7.45 -15.79 8.11
C ASP A 41 8.55 -15.26 9.04
N LYS A 42 8.94 -16.05 10.03
CA LYS A 42 10.01 -15.69 10.98
C LYS A 42 11.38 -15.54 10.31
N ALA A 43 11.59 -16.18 9.16
CA ALA A 43 12.84 -16.10 8.41
C ALA A 43 12.91 -14.87 7.49
N HIS A 44 11.82 -14.12 7.35
CA HIS A 44 11.81 -12.92 6.50
C HIS A 44 12.67 -11.80 7.12
N PRO A 45 13.63 -11.21 6.38
CA PRO A 45 14.65 -10.32 6.96
C PRO A 45 14.10 -9.06 7.61
N SER A 46 13.08 -8.42 7.02
CA SER A 46 12.55 -7.16 7.55
C SER A 46 11.37 -7.36 8.51
N SER A 47 10.44 -8.27 8.22
CA SER A 47 9.26 -8.45 9.07
C SER A 47 9.47 -9.44 10.23
N LYS A 48 10.47 -10.34 10.14
CA LYS A 48 10.89 -11.27 11.22
C LYS A 48 9.70 -11.96 11.90
N GLY A 49 8.72 -12.41 11.11
CA GLY A 49 7.49 -13.06 11.59
C GLY A 49 6.36 -12.11 11.99
N TYR A 50 6.59 -10.80 11.99
CA TYR A 50 5.52 -9.83 12.25
C TYR A 50 4.56 -9.73 11.07
N THR A 51 3.27 -9.71 11.37
CA THR A 51 2.21 -9.36 10.42
C THR A 51 1.19 -8.46 11.11
N CYS A 52 0.58 -7.56 10.36
CA CYS A 52 -0.59 -6.84 10.85
C CYS A 52 -1.86 -7.65 10.61
N ASN A 53 -2.95 -7.22 11.22
CA ASN A 53 -4.27 -7.85 11.04
C ASN A 53 -4.74 -7.90 9.57
N LYS A 54 -4.33 -6.95 8.73
CA LYS A 54 -4.66 -6.95 7.29
C LYS A 54 -4.06 -8.17 6.58
N ALA A 55 -2.79 -8.47 6.84
CA ALA A 55 -2.11 -9.62 6.23
C ALA A 55 -2.74 -10.96 6.67
N LEU A 56 -3.20 -11.05 7.90
CA LEU A 56 -3.87 -12.25 8.40
C LEU A 56 -5.24 -12.51 7.74
N GLN A 57 -5.80 -11.52 7.04
CA GLN A 57 -7.06 -11.62 6.30
C GLN A 57 -6.85 -11.82 4.78
N LEU A 58 -5.66 -12.21 4.33
CA LEU A 58 -5.38 -12.46 2.91
C LEU A 58 -6.28 -13.56 2.33
N ASN A 59 -6.67 -14.56 3.14
CA ASN A 59 -7.62 -15.58 2.74
C ASN A 59 -8.98 -14.99 2.35
N TYR A 60 -9.48 -14.01 3.11
CA TYR A 60 -10.74 -13.33 2.77
C TYR A 60 -10.65 -12.62 1.42
N TYR A 61 -9.55 -11.90 1.17
CA TYR A 61 -9.34 -11.20 -0.11
C TYR A 61 -9.15 -12.17 -1.28
N GLN A 62 -8.44 -13.27 -1.07
CA GLN A 62 -8.16 -14.24 -2.14
C GLN A 62 -9.36 -15.12 -2.45
N ASN A 63 -10.07 -15.59 -1.42
CA ASN A 63 -11.12 -16.60 -1.57
C ASN A 63 -12.52 -15.98 -1.68
N GLY A 64 -12.65 -14.66 -1.69
CA GLY A 64 -13.93 -13.95 -1.73
C GLY A 64 -14.78 -14.41 -2.92
N ARG A 65 -16.06 -14.75 -2.65
CA ARG A 65 -16.98 -15.27 -3.67
C ARG A 65 -17.41 -14.21 -4.70
N ASP A 66 -17.34 -12.96 -4.33
CA ASP A 66 -17.70 -11.79 -5.14
C ASP A 66 -16.49 -11.15 -5.84
N ARG A 67 -15.36 -11.87 -5.88
CA ARG A 67 -14.19 -11.45 -6.66
C ARG A 67 -14.50 -11.50 -8.15
N LEU A 68 -14.17 -10.40 -8.84
CA LEU A 68 -14.20 -10.37 -10.31
C LEU A 68 -13.03 -11.21 -10.84
N ASP A 69 -13.34 -12.25 -11.56
CA ASP A 69 -12.38 -13.20 -12.16
C ASP A 69 -12.34 -13.14 -13.69
N SER A 70 -13.22 -12.32 -14.25
CA SER A 70 -13.38 -12.14 -15.70
C SER A 70 -13.72 -10.69 -16.02
N PRO A 71 -13.44 -10.20 -17.23
CA PRO A 71 -13.93 -8.92 -17.68
C PRO A 71 -15.48 -8.89 -17.69
N MET A 72 -16.00 -7.72 -17.35
CA MET A 72 -17.45 -7.50 -17.31
C MET A 72 -17.83 -6.37 -18.27
N ARG A 73 -18.79 -6.60 -19.14
CA ARG A 73 -19.35 -5.59 -20.03
C ARG A 73 -20.70 -5.11 -19.49
N ARG A 74 -20.87 -3.79 -19.41
CA ARG A 74 -22.15 -3.21 -19.00
C ARG A 74 -23.15 -3.27 -20.17
N ARG A 75 -24.36 -3.76 -19.90
CA ARG A 75 -25.49 -3.77 -20.83
C ARG A 75 -26.26 -2.44 -20.78
N GLU A 76 -27.17 -2.25 -21.73
CA GLU A 76 -28.02 -1.05 -21.80
C GLU A 76 -28.95 -0.91 -20.59
N ASP A 77 -29.44 -2.02 -20.03
CA ASP A 77 -30.24 -2.04 -18.82
C ASP A 77 -29.47 -1.76 -17.53
N GLY A 78 -28.14 -1.53 -17.64
CA GLY A 78 -27.24 -1.25 -16.53
C GLY A 78 -26.69 -2.51 -15.85
N SER A 79 -27.16 -3.69 -16.18
CA SER A 79 -26.60 -4.95 -15.69
C SER A 79 -25.22 -5.23 -16.30
N PHE A 80 -24.51 -6.21 -15.73
CA PHE A 80 -23.20 -6.62 -16.24
C PHE A 80 -23.24 -8.06 -16.72
N GLU A 81 -22.60 -8.31 -17.87
CA GLU A 81 -22.34 -9.64 -18.39
C GLU A 81 -20.86 -9.97 -18.41
N ARG A 82 -20.53 -11.23 -18.15
CA ARG A 82 -19.19 -11.76 -18.26
C ARG A 82 -18.83 -11.91 -19.74
N ILE A 83 -17.64 -11.46 -20.12
CA ILE A 83 -17.06 -11.64 -21.45
C ILE A 83 -15.64 -12.24 -21.32
N ASP A 84 -15.09 -12.77 -22.38
CA ASP A 84 -13.71 -13.22 -22.42
C ASP A 84 -12.73 -12.05 -22.57
N TRP A 85 -11.45 -12.33 -22.31
CA TRP A 85 -10.38 -11.31 -22.37
C TRP A 85 -10.12 -10.80 -23.78
N ASP A 86 -10.21 -11.66 -24.81
CA ASP A 86 -9.95 -11.25 -26.19
C ASP A 86 -11.02 -10.29 -26.68
N THR A 87 -12.28 -10.59 -26.39
CA THR A 87 -13.42 -9.70 -26.63
C THR A 87 -13.26 -8.36 -25.91
N ALA A 88 -12.91 -8.37 -24.62
CA ALA A 88 -12.71 -7.15 -23.86
C ALA A 88 -11.57 -6.28 -24.41
N ILE A 89 -10.43 -6.87 -24.70
CA ILE A 89 -9.26 -6.17 -25.23
C ILE A 89 -9.57 -5.59 -26.61
N ALA A 90 -10.18 -6.37 -27.50
CA ALA A 90 -10.52 -5.90 -28.86
C ALA A 90 -11.51 -4.73 -28.82
N GLU A 91 -12.55 -4.82 -27.98
CA GLU A 91 -13.52 -3.75 -27.84
C GLU A 91 -12.91 -2.45 -27.26
N ILE A 92 -12.10 -2.57 -26.22
CA ILE A 92 -11.42 -1.43 -25.60
C ILE A 92 -10.45 -0.78 -26.60
N ALA A 93 -9.64 -1.58 -27.29
CA ALA A 93 -8.69 -1.09 -28.29
C ALA A 93 -9.39 -0.33 -29.41
N ARG A 94 -10.45 -0.92 -29.97
CA ARG A 94 -11.27 -0.28 -31.02
C ARG A 94 -11.83 1.07 -30.56
N ARG A 95 -12.38 1.16 -29.36
CA ARG A 95 -12.93 2.42 -28.80
C ARG A 95 -11.85 3.46 -28.57
N PHE A 96 -10.70 3.09 -28.02
CA PHE A 96 -9.58 4.03 -27.83
C PHE A 96 -9.00 4.52 -29.15
N MET A 97 -8.87 3.64 -30.16
CA MET A 97 -8.42 4.06 -31.50
C MET A 97 -9.42 5.03 -32.14
N ALA A 98 -10.71 4.75 -32.08
CA ALA A 98 -11.73 5.66 -32.60
C ALA A 98 -11.65 7.06 -31.97
N ILE A 99 -11.56 7.16 -30.64
CA ILE A 99 -11.42 8.45 -29.95
C ILE A 99 -10.12 9.15 -30.35
N ARG A 100 -9.01 8.40 -30.41
CA ARG A 100 -7.71 8.95 -30.81
C ARG A 100 -7.74 9.51 -32.23
N ASP A 101 -8.30 8.74 -33.17
CA ASP A 101 -8.27 9.06 -34.58
C ASP A 101 -9.26 10.21 -34.94
N GLU A 102 -10.38 10.33 -34.23
CA GLU A 102 -11.37 11.39 -34.43
C GLU A 102 -11.04 12.68 -33.64
N HIS A 103 -10.56 12.54 -32.41
CA HIS A 103 -10.46 13.67 -31.47
C HIS A 103 -9.06 13.93 -30.95
N GLY A 104 -8.11 13.07 -31.25
CA GLY A 104 -6.75 13.10 -30.72
C GLY A 104 -6.60 12.36 -29.37
N GLY A 105 -5.41 11.83 -29.12
CA GLY A 105 -5.10 11.05 -27.93
C GLY A 105 -5.24 11.83 -26.60
N ASP A 106 -5.18 13.15 -26.65
CA ASP A 106 -5.35 14.01 -25.48
C ASP A 106 -6.80 14.05 -24.93
N LYS A 107 -7.75 13.45 -25.63
CA LYS A 107 -9.10 13.23 -25.12
C LYS A 107 -9.20 12.00 -24.21
N ILE A 108 -8.09 11.25 -24.06
CA ILE A 108 -8.01 10.08 -23.21
C ILE A 108 -7.11 10.42 -22.02
N LEU A 109 -7.68 10.48 -20.81
CA LEU A 109 -6.93 10.64 -19.57
C LEU A 109 -6.54 9.26 -19.02
N TYR A 110 -5.26 9.03 -18.80
CA TYR A 110 -4.80 7.91 -17.99
C TYR A 110 -4.84 8.29 -16.51
N TYR A 111 -5.73 7.67 -15.77
CA TYR A 111 -5.76 7.79 -14.30
C TYR A 111 -5.41 6.45 -13.68
N GLY A 112 -4.22 6.35 -13.13
CA GLY A 112 -3.74 5.13 -12.51
C GLY A 112 -2.98 5.46 -11.25
N GLY A 113 -3.15 4.67 -10.23
CA GLY A 113 -2.49 4.87 -8.97
C GLY A 113 -1.77 3.62 -8.52
N GLY A 114 -0.74 3.85 -7.73
CA GLY A 114 -0.20 2.79 -6.90
C GLY A 114 -1.28 2.41 -5.90
N GLY A 115 -1.28 1.27 -5.46
CA GLY A 115 -2.13 0.77 -4.38
C GLY A 115 -1.29 -0.14 -3.56
N GLN A 116 -1.64 -1.29 -3.51
CA GLN A 116 -1.32 -2.39 -2.64
C GLN A 116 0.09 -2.99 -2.80
N GLY A 117 1.10 -2.28 -3.22
CA GLY A 117 2.45 -2.83 -3.40
C GLY A 117 2.62 -3.70 -4.64
N ASN A 118 1.59 -3.92 -5.43
CA ASN A 118 1.65 -4.62 -6.72
C ASN A 118 1.69 -3.60 -7.86
N HIS A 119 2.89 -3.12 -8.19
CA HIS A 119 3.10 -2.09 -9.20
C HIS A 119 3.55 -2.61 -10.57
N LEU A 120 3.51 -3.90 -10.82
CA LEU A 120 3.96 -4.48 -12.09
C LEU A 120 3.24 -3.87 -13.30
N GLY A 121 1.92 -3.67 -13.21
CA GLY A 121 1.13 -3.02 -14.25
C GLY A 121 1.53 -1.58 -14.51
N GLY A 122 2.10 -0.86 -13.53
CA GLY A 122 2.52 0.52 -13.66
C GLY A 122 3.65 0.74 -14.66
N GLY A 123 4.50 -0.26 -14.88
CA GLY A 123 5.57 -0.22 -15.87
C GLY A 123 5.08 -0.11 -17.30
N TYR A 124 3.90 -0.60 -17.60
CA TYR A 124 3.31 -0.55 -18.95
C TYR A 124 2.62 0.78 -19.26
N SER A 125 2.26 1.57 -18.25
CA SER A 125 1.47 2.79 -18.47
C SER A 125 2.13 3.83 -19.37
N PRO A 126 3.45 4.09 -19.34
CA PRO A 126 4.08 5.00 -20.27
C PRO A 126 4.00 4.53 -21.74
N ALA A 127 4.19 3.24 -21.97
CA ALA A 127 4.08 2.64 -23.30
C ALA A 127 2.64 2.73 -23.82
N PHE A 128 1.67 2.37 -23.00
CA PHE A 128 0.26 2.49 -23.35
C PHE A 128 -0.13 3.92 -23.70
N ARG A 129 0.22 4.92 -22.87
CA ARG A 129 -0.07 6.33 -23.16
C ARG A 129 0.57 6.82 -24.45
N ARG A 130 1.81 6.39 -24.74
CA ARG A 130 2.45 6.72 -26.04
C ARG A 130 1.68 6.12 -27.20
N ALA A 131 1.24 4.87 -27.08
CA ALA A 131 0.49 4.18 -28.14
C ALA A 131 -0.84 4.87 -28.47
N ILE A 132 -1.55 5.39 -27.49
CA ILE A 132 -2.81 6.13 -27.67
C ILE A 132 -2.61 7.64 -27.90
N GLY A 133 -1.38 8.15 -27.82
CA GLY A 133 -1.07 9.57 -28.00
C GLY A 133 -1.53 10.47 -26.85
N SER A 134 -1.72 9.94 -25.64
CA SER A 134 -2.16 10.72 -24.48
C SER A 134 -0.98 11.25 -23.67
N ARG A 135 -0.95 12.57 -23.46
CA ARG A 135 -0.01 13.21 -22.53
C ARG A 135 -0.57 13.37 -21.12
N TYR A 136 -1.88 13.25 -20.95
CA TYR A 136 -2.52 13.45 -19.64
C TYR A 136 -2.42 12.23 -18.74
N ARG A 137 -1.93 12.48 -17.52
CA ARG A 137 -1.82 11.49 -16.47
C ARG A 137 -2.22 12.09 -15.13
N GLY A 138 -3.04 11.37 -14.39
CA GLY A 138 -3.36 11.67 -13.00
C GLY A 138 -3.25 10.44 -12.13
N ASN A 139 -3.08 10.62 -10.82
CA ASN A 139 -3.21 9.60 -9.80
C ASN A 139 -3.48 10.24 -8.44
N ALA A 140 -3.93 9.45 -7.47
CA ALA A 140 -4.18 9.92 -6.11
C ALA A 140 -2.91 10.46 -5.43
N LEU A 141 -1.73 9.88 -5.73
CA LEU A 141 -0.46 10.30 -5.15
C LEU A 141 -0.03 11.70 -5.63
N ALA A 142 -0.52 12.16 -6.78
CA ALA A 142 -0.20 13.49 -7.30
C ALA A 142 -0.62 14.62 -6.36
N GLN A 143 -1.71 14.44 -5.61
CA GLN A 143 -2.14 15.39 -4.58
C GLN A 143 -1.52 15.08 -3.21
N GLU A 144 -1.39 13.81 -2.89
CA GLU A 144 -0.93 13.38 -1.56
C GLU A 144 0.59 13.45 -1.39
N LYS A 145 1.36 13.09 -2.42
CA LYS A 145 2.80 12.84 -2.31
C LYS A 145 3.68 13.76 -3.15
N THR A 146 3.13 14.66 -3.95
CA THR A 146 3.93 15.49 -4.86
C THR A 146 4.93 16.36 -4.12
N GLY A 147 4.50 17.08 -3.09
CA GLY A 147 5.38 17.91 -2.28
C GLY A 147 6.47 17.10 -1.57
N LEU A 148 6.08 15.97 -0.99
CA LEU A 148 7.00 15.05 -0.34
C LEU A 148 8.06 14.52 -1.32
N SER A 149 7.65 14.03 -2.49
CA SER A 149 8.56 13.53 -3.51
C SER A 149 9.51 14.63 -4.03
N TRP A 150 8.99 15.84 -4.23
CA TRP A 150 9.79 16.98 -4.67
C TRP A 150 10.89 17.36 -3.66
N VAL A 151 10.57 17.34 -2.37
CA VAL A 151 11.54 17.61 -1.30
C VAL A 151 12.61 16.50 -1.25
N PHE A 152 12.18 15.25 -1.22
CA PHE A 152 13.11 14.12 -1.17
C PHE A 152 14.06 14.05 -2.35
N ASP A 153 13.56 14.30 -3.58
CA ASP A 153 14.41 14.33 -4.78
C ASP A 153 15.51 15.38 -4.66
N ARG A 154 15.23 16.55 -4.06
CA ARG A 154 16.21 17.61 -3.89
C ARG A 154 17.17 17.40 -2.72
N MET A 155 16.69 16.80 -1.64
CA MET A 155 17.54 16.60 -0.46
C MET A 155 18.45 15.39 -0.59
N VAL A 156 17.93 14.29 -1.15
CA VAL A 156 18.61 12.98 -1.09
C VAL A 156 18.52 12.18 -2.40
N GLY A 157 17.98 12.75 -3.45
CA GLY A 157 17.92 12.12 -4.78
C GLY A 157 16.93 10.96 -4.91
N GLY A 158 16.01 10.78 -3.97
CA GLY A 158 15.04 9.69 -4.02
C GLY A 158 14.14 9.59 -2.81
N PHE A 159 13.23 8.62 -2.83
CA PHE A 159 12.27 8.42 -1.76
C PHE A 159 12.85 7.54 -0.66
N TYR A 160 12.81 8.01 0.58
CA TYR A 160 13.34 7.31 1.76
C TYR A 160 12.26 6.99 2.78
N HIS A 161 12.51 5.95 3.55
CA HIS A 161 11.75 5.61 4.75
C HIS A 161 12.63 5.76 5.98
N GLY A 162 12.07 6.26 7.07
CA GLY A 162 12.76 6.33 8.35
C GLY A 162 13.08 4.94 8.89
N ASP A 163 14.29 4.76 9.39
CA ASP A 163 14.68 3.56 10.14
C ASP A 163 14.30 3.71 11.61
N PHE A 164 13.04 3.43 11.92
CA PHE A 164 12.51 3.52 13.28
C PHE A 164 13.01 2.40 14.21
N GLU A 165 13.56 1.32 13.67
CA GLU A 165 14.09 0.22 14.47
C GLU A 165 15.40 0.63 15.18
N HIS A 166 16.23 1.45 14.54
CA HIS A 166 17.57 1.78 15.03
C HIS A 166 17.76 3.27 15.40
N CYS A 167 16.76 4.12 15.23
CA CYS A 167 16.87 5.53 15.59
C CYS A 167 16.90 5.74 17.11
N GLN A 168 17.62 6.77 17.55
CA GLN A 168 17.58 7.24 18.94
C GLN A 168 16.35 8.09 19.22
N THR A 169 15.92 8.90 18.25
CA THR A 169 14.73 9.72 18.36
C THR A 169 13.81 9.48 17.17
N ALA A 170 12.57 9.11 17.44
CA ALA A 170 11.50 9.01 16.46
C ALA A 170 10.54 10.21 16.61
N PHE A 171 10.36 10.98 15.54
CA PHE A 171 9.45 12.11 15.48
C PHE A 171 8.33 11.84 14.49
N LEU A 172 7.12 11.65 14.97
CA LEU A 172 5.94 11.28 14.19
C LEU A 172 4.94 12.43 14.18
N ILE A 173 4.59 12.93 13.00
CA ILE A 173 3.65 14.04 12.81
C ILE A 173 2.42 13.54 12.07
N GLY A 174 1.23 13.66 12.69
CA GLY A 174 -0.04 13.25 12.10
C GLY A 174 -0.08 11.78 11.70
N LYS A 175 0.65 10.94 12.41
CA LYS A 175 0.78 9.50 12.10
C LYS A 175 0.48 8.64 13.32
N ASN A 176 -0.36 7.62 13.09
CA ASN A 176 -0.64 6.60 14.08
C ASN A 176 -0.21 5.21 13.58
N PRO A 177 1.11 4.89 13.58
CA PRO A 177 1.60 3.60 13.09
C PRO A 177 1.12 2.40 13.90
N TRP A 178 0.65 2.60 15.12
CA TRP A 178 0.01 1.54 15.89
C TRP A 178 -1.18 0.93 15.15
N GLN A 179 -1.97 1.75 14.48
CA GLN A 179 -3.13 1.32 13.69
C GLN A 179 -2.78 1.14 12.21
N SER A 180 -2.14 2.13 11.59
CA SER A 180 -1.90 2.13 10.16
C SER A 180 -0.71 1.28 9.73
N ASN A 181 0.15 0.90 10.67
CA ASN A 181 1.48 0.32 10.43
C ASN A 181 2.37 1.32 9.66
N GLY A 182 2.62 1.17 8.39
CA GLY A 182 3.37 2.13 7.57
C GLY A 182 4.88 1.88 7.50
N PHE A 183 5.41 1.07 8.41
CA PHE A 183 6.77 0.54 8.38
C PHE A 183 6.80 -0.88 8.96
N PRO A 184 7.83 -1.69 8.65
CA PRO A 184 7.93 -3.06 9.15
C PRO A 184 7.91 -3.12 10.68
N ARG A 185 7.20 -4.12 11.23
CA ARG A 185 7.14 -4.38 12.67
C ARG A 185 6.65 -3.20 13.54
N ALA A 186 5.81 -2.34 12.99
CA ALA A 186 5.46 -1.05 13.60
C ALA A 186 5.13 -1.12 15.10
N ARG A 187 4.21 -2.01 15.51
CA ARG A 187 3.83 -2.14 16.93
C ARG A 187 4.95 -2.66 17.83
N VAL A 188 5.83 -3.51 17.29
CA VAL A 188 6.99 -4.01 18.02
C VAL A 188 7.99 -2.89 18.22
N THR A 189 8.32 -2.17 17.16
CA THR A 189 9.26 -1.05 17.18
C THR A 189 8.79 0.08 18.09
N LEU A 190 7.51 0.46 18.03
CA LEU A 190 6.93 1.47 18.92
C LEU A 190 7.04 1.08 20.40
N ARG A 191 6.76 -0.20 20.73
CA ARG A 191 6.93 -0.70 22.10
C ARG A 191 8.40 -0.74 22.55
N GLN A 192 9.32 -1.01 21.64
CA GLN A 192 10.75 -0.97 21.95
C GLN A 192 11.21 0.46 22.20
N LEU A 193 10.80 1.42 21.35
CA LEU A 193 11.07 2.84 21.56
C LEU A 193 10.56 3.34 22.92
N SER A 194 9.31 3.06 23.25
CA SER A 194 8.69 3.55 24.50
C SER A 194 9.24 2.93 25.79
N LYS A 195 9.99 1.83 25.70
CA LYS A 195 10.57 1.14 26.86
C LYS A 195 12.06 1.40 27.05
N ASP A 196 12.70 1.94 26.04
CA ASP A 196 14.13 2.19 26.04
C ASP A 196 14.42 3.59 26.59
N PRO A 197 15.07 3.73 27.75
CA PRO A 197 15.30 5.04 28.38
C PRO A 197 16.24 5.93 27.56
N ASP A 198 17.07 5.34 26.71
CA ASP A 198 18.05 6.06 25.88
C ASP A 198 17.45 6.52 24.55
N ARG A 199 16.18 6.18 24.28
CA ARG A 199 15.47 6.52 23.05
C ARG A 199 14.28 7.40 23.34
N LYS A 200 13.88 8.22 22.36
CA LYS A 200 12.75 9.14 22.50
C LYS A 200 11.73 8.96 21.39
N LEU A 201 10.47 8.88 21.78
CA LEU A 201 9.33 8.90 20.88
C LEU A 201 8.56 10.22 21.07
N ILE A 202 8.59 11.06 20.05
CA ILE A 202 7.87 12.34 20.02
C ILE A 202 6.72 12.21 19.02
N VAL A 203 5.52 12.51 19.45
CA VAL A 203 4.31 12.44 18.62
C VAL A 203 3.60 13.79 18.58
N VAL A 204 3.35 14.26 17.37
CA VAL A 204 2.53 15.44 17.09
C VAL A 204 1.20 14.95 16.52
N ASP A 205 0.14 15.06 17.27
CA ASP A 205 -1.22 14.66 16.85
C ASP A 205 -2.26 15.43 17.67
N PRO A 206 -3.34 15.97 17.07
CA PRO A 206 -4.40 16.63 17.80
C PRO A 206 -5.15 15.69 18.75
N ARG A 207 -5.11 14.39 18.47
CA ARG A 207 -5.75 13.34 19.26
C ARG A 207 -4.74 12.58 20.10
N ILE A 208 -5.18 12.04 21.22
CA ILE A 208 -4.45 11.02 21.96
C ILE A 208 -4.71 9.70 21.23
N THR A 209 -3.78 9.33 20.33
CA THR A 209 -3.82 8.07 19.60
C THR A 209 -3.05 6.99 20.36
N GLU A 210 -3.23 5.73 19.99
CA GLU A 210 -2.49 4.61 20.59
C GLU A 210 -0.97 4.74 20.41
N THR A 211 -0.52 5.45 19.40
CA THR A 211 0.90 5.80 19.25
C THR A 211 1.28 6.95 20.19
N ALA A 212 0.42 7.94 20.37
CA ALA A 212 0.66 9.05 21.29
C ALA A 212 0.67 8.60 22.76
N GLU A 213 -0.10 7.58 23.12
CA GLU A 213 -0.06 6.96 24.46
C GLU A 213 1.29 6.32 24.81
N LEU A 214 2.09 5.96 23.80
CA LEU A 214 3.42 5.41 23.98
C LEU A 214 4.52 6.47 23.95
N ALA A 215 4.20 7.71 23.62
CA ALA A 215 5.18 8.77 23.41
C ALA A 215 5.77 9.30 24.72
N ASP A 216 7.06 9.62 24.73
CA ASP A 216 7.70 10.39 25.78
C ASP A 216 7.19 11.85 25.78
N ILE A 217 6.94 12.38 24.57
CA ILE A 217 6.44 13.74 24.36
C ILE A 217 5.28 13.70 23.38
N HIS A 218 4.10 14.14 23.81
CA HIS A 218 2.95 14.32 22.94
C HIS A 218 2.60 15.79 22.79
N LEU A 219 2.73 16.32 21.59
CA LEU A 219 2.40 17.71 21.24
C LEU A 219 1.04 17.76 20.55
N ARG A 220 0.05 18.30 21.24
CA ARG A 220 -1.32 18.43 20.71
C ARG A 220 -1.46 19.74 19.95
N VAL A 221 -1.27 19.67 18.64
CA VAL A 221 -1.37 20.81 17.73
C VAL A 221 -2.77 20.87 17.14
N LYS A 222 -3.37 22.07 17.11
CA LYS A 222 -4.65 22.29 16.43
C LYS A 222 -4.49 21.96 14.94
N PRO A 223 -5.48 21.31 14.29
CA PRO A 223 -5.45 21.04 12.84
C PRO A 223 -5.10 22.30 12.04
N GLY A 224 -4.21 22.14 11.05
CA GLY A 224 -3.71 23.24 10.23
C GLY A 224 -2.61 24.10 10.85
N ARG A 225 -2.05 23.70 11.99
CA ARG A 225 -0.98 24.44 12.69
C ARG A 225 0.37 23.72 12.70
N ASP A 226 0.51 22.63 11.98
CA ASP A 226 1.77 21.87 11.91
C ASP A 226 2.94 22.72 11.42
N ALA A 227 2.71 23.55 10.40
CA ALA A 227 3.75 24.45 9.86
C ALA A 227 4.24 25.46 10.91
N TRP A 228 3.37 25.96 11.78
CA TRP A 228 3.76 26.88 12.85
C TRP A 228 4.64 26.20 13.89
N LEU A 229 4.28 24.95 14.27
CA LEU A 229 5.11 24.17 15.18
C LEU A 229 6.49 23.90 14.59
N LEU A 230 6.53 23.46 13.32
CA LEU A 230 7.80 23.16 12.65
C LEU A 230 8.68 24.40 12.48
N SER A 231 8.07 25.56 12.18
CA SER A 231 8.81 26.83 12.10
C SER A 231 9.37 27.25 13.46
N ALA A 232 8.65 27.02 14.54
CA ALA A 232 9.15 27.30 15.90
C ALA A 232 10.33 26.38 16.25
N ILE A 233 10.24 25.09 15.93
CA ILE A 233 11.36 24.14 16.15
C ILE A 233 12.62 24.51 15.33
N LEU A 234 12.46 25.09 14.13
CA LEU A 234 13.56 25.52 13.30
C LEU A 234 14.18 26.86 13.75
N GLY A 235 13.46 27.65 14.51
CA GLY A 235 13.91 28.95 14.98
C GLY A 235 14.71 28.93 16.30
N GLU A 236 14.70 27.79 16.98
CA GLU A 236 15.51 27.53 18.19
C GLU A 236 16.86 26.89 17.82
#